data_4a2252a66555db791b2b66d892b5b0e6
#
_entry.id   4a2252a66555db791b2b66d892b5b0e6
#
_cell.length_a   1.000
_cell.length_b   1.000
_cell.length_c   1.000
_cell.angle_alpha   90.00
_cell.angle_beta   90.00
_cell.angle_gamma   90.00
#
_symmetry.space_group_name_H-M   'P 1'
#
loop_
_entity.id
_entity.type
_entity.pdbx_description
1 polymer ?
#
loop_
_entity_poly.entity_id
_entity_poly.type
_entity_poly.pdbx_seq_one_letter_code
_entity_poly.pdbx_strand_id
1 'polypeptide(L)'
;MKRFINILFFILLAGALSAQGKAKYVFFFIGDGMGMNQVNGTEMYLAEKAGYIGTQSLQFTQFPVTGMATTFSLRNSVTDSAAAGTALATGSKTINGTLGMDGEGNRLTSIAEKAKKAGRKVGVTTSVSVDHATPAAFYAHQSGRSMAYEISLDLIKAGFDFYAGAGFVRPDKTYDDQSASNVFGLFDSAGYTVAKGYNDFKSKSSKASKIILIQEDG
;
A
#
# COMPACT_ATOMS: atom_id res chain seq x y z
N MET A 1 6.55 18.29 -51.38
CA MET A 1 6.23 16.88 -51.00
C MET A 1 6.99 16.38 -49.78
N LYS A 2 8.33 16.35 -49.76
CA LYS A 2 9.09 15.81 -48.59
C LYS A 2 8.78 16.48 -47.25
N ARG A 3 8.55 17.78 -47.16
CA ARG A 3 8.17 18.51 -45.93
C ARG A 3 6.79 18.15 -45.42
N PHE A 4 5.81 17.89 -46.28
CA PHE A 4 4.48 17.45 -45.89
C PHE A 4 4.48 15.99 -45.35
N ILE A 5 5.30 15.13 -45.91
CA ILE A 5 5.45 13.75 -45.46
C ILE A 5 6.05 13.70 -44.04
N ASN A 6 7.05 14.54 -43.75
CA ASN A 6 7.65 14.62 -42.42
C ASN A 6 6.67 15.16 -41.37
N ILE A 7 5.85 16.17 -41.71
CA ILE A 7 4.82 16.70 -40.80
C ILE A 7 3.75 15.63 -40.50
N LEU A 8 3.31 14.91 -41.52
CA LEU A 8 2.34 13.81 -41.35
C LEU A 8 2.89 12.68 -40.51
N PHE A 9 4.18 12.34 -40.67
CA PHE A 9 4.86 11.30 -39.86
C PHE A 9 4.99 11.74 -38.40
N PHE A 10 5.31 13.01 -38.12
CA PHE A 10 5.35 13.55 -36.75
C PHE A 10 3.96 13.60 -36.08
N ILE A 11 2.90 13.91 -36.82
CA ILE A 11 1.52 13.91 -36.31
C ILE A 11 1.05 12.48 -36.02
N LEU A 12 1.39 11.50 -36.84
CA LEU A 12 1.11 10.10 -36.62
C LEU A 12 1.90 9.54 -35.42
N LEU A 13 3.16 9.94 -35.25
CA LEU A 13 3.98 9.53 -34.08
C LEU A 13 3.45 10.16 -32.78
N ALA A 14 3.04 11.42 -32.79
CA ALA A 14 2.42 12.09 -31.65
C ALA A 14 1.06 11.48 -31.28
N GLY A 15 0.27 11.05 -32.28
CA GLY A 15 -0.99 10.34 -32.07
C GLY A 15 -0.79 8.95 -31.44
N ALA A 16 0.27 8.24 -31.82
CA ALA A 16 0.59 6.92 -31.25
C ALA A 16 1.03 6.98 -29.78
N LEU A 17 1.69 8.08 -29.37
CA LEU A 17 2.07 8.32 -27.97
C LEU A 17 0.87 8.67 -27.05
N SER A 18 -0.24 9.13 -27.63
CA SER A 18 -1.47 9.46 -26.89
C SER A 18 -2.41 8.26 -26.71
N ALA A 19 -2.13 7.11 -27.33
CA ALA A 19 -2.99 5.93 -27.36
C ALA A 19 -2.71 4.94 -26.20
N GLN A 20 -1.86 5.30 -25.23
CA GLN A 20 -1.77 4.51 -24.00
C GLN A 20 -3.07 4.67 -23.20
N GLY A 21 -3.93 3.65 -23.28
CA GLY A 21 -5.16 3.59 -22.51
C GLY A 21 -4.85 3.78 -21.01
N LYS A 22 -5.61 4.68 -20.37
CA LYS A 22 -5.47 4.89 -18.93
C LYS A 22 -5.73 3.55 -18.21
N ALA A 23 -4.79 3.14 -17.35
CA ALA A 23 -4.97 1.93 -16.55
C ALA A 23 -6.30 2.01 -15.77
N LYS A 24 -7.12 0.97 -15.92
CA LYS A 24 -8.40 0.86 -15.23
C LYS A 24 -8.20 0.45 -13.77
N TYR A 25 -7.28 -0.49 -13.56
CA TYR A 25 -6.90 -1.01 -12.25
C TYR A 25 -5.39 -0.95 -12.09
N VAL A 26 -4.94 -0.63 -10.87
CA VAL A 26 -3.53 -0.66 -10.48
C VAL A 26 -3.44 -1.47 -9.20
N PHE A 27 -2.62 -2.51 -9.20
CA PHE A 27 -2.30 -3.32 -8.03
C PHE A 27 -0.83 -3.10 -7.69
N PHE A 28 -0.56 -2.65 -6.48
CA PHE A 28 0.78 -2.42 -5.99
C PHE A 28 1.09 -3.36 -4.84
N PHE A 29 1.99 -4.32 -5.07
CA PHE A 29 2.38 -5.32 -4.08
C PHE A 29 3.73 -4.96 -3.47
N ILE A 30 3.82 -5.03 -2.14
CA ILE A 30 5.04 -4.79 -1.37
C ILE A 30 5.38 -6.07 -0.62
N GLY A 31 6.53 -6.66 -0.93
CA GLY A 31 7.14 -7.71 -0.13
C GLY A 31 8.05 -7.06 0.92
N ASP A 32 7.52 -6.88 2.14
CA ASP A 32 8.26 -6.24 3.23
C ASP A 32 9.41 -7.13 3.69
N GLY A 33 10.64 -6.59 3.63
CA GLY A 33 11.87 -7.32 3.91
C GLY A 33 12.21 -8.44 2.92
N MET A 34 11.46 -8.56 1.81
CA MET A 34 11.67 -9.57 0.79
C MET A 34 12.85 -9.19 -0.13
N GLY A 35 13.98 -9.82 0.08
CA GLY A 35 15.16 -9.67 -0.77
C GLY A 35 15.27 -10.76 -1.84
N MET A 36 16.31 -10.68 -2.69
CA MET A 36 16.53 -11.65 -3.76
C MET A 36 16.72 -13.07 -3.23
N ASN A 37 17.27 -13.25 -2.03
CA ASN A 37 17.47 -14.56 -1.44
C ASN A 37 16.14 -15.25 -1.09
N GLN A 38 15.15 -14.50 -0.61
CA GLN A 38 13.81 -15.02 -0.32
C GLN A 38 13.10 -15.44 -1.62
N VAL A 39 13.23 -14.65 -2.68
CA VAL A 39 12.68 -14.98 -4.01
C VAL A 39 13.32 -16.25 -4.55
N ASN A 40 14.64 -16.28 -4.65
CA ASN A 40 15.37 -17.43 -5.19
C ASN A 40 15.15 -18.70 -4.34
N GLY A 41 15.20 -18.59 -3.02
CA GLY A 41 14.93 -19.71 -2.13
C GLY A 41 13.51 -20.28 -2.29
N THR A 42 12.53 -19.42 -2.52
CA THR A 42 11.14 -19.84 -2.79
C THR A 42 11.03 -20.56 -4.12
N GLU A 43 11.67 -20.06 -5.17
CA GLU A 43 11.67 -20.68 -6.49
C GLU A 43 12.37 -22.06 -6.48
N MET A 44 13.47 -22.19 -5.74
CA MET A 44 14.15 -23.47 -5.52
C MET A 44 13.29 -24.45 -4.72
N TYR A 45 12.65 -23.98 -3.65
CA TYR A 45 11.73 -24.80 -2.86
C TYR A 45 10.54 -25.33 -3.68
N LEU A 46 9.97 -24.51 -4.55
CA LEU A 46 8.88 -24.91 -5.43
C LEU A 46 9.33 -25.97 -6.46
N ALA A 47 10.52 -25.84 -7.01
CA ALA A 47 11.09 -26.84 -7.91
C ALA A 47 11.31 -28.17 -7.20
N GLU A 48 11.93 -28.17 -6.01
CA GLU A 48 12.12 -29.37 -5.18
C GLU A 48 10.79 -30.04 -4.86
N LYS A 49 9.79 -29.27 -4.43
CA LYS A 49 8.43 -29.78 -4.17
C LYS A 49 7.78 -30.40 -5.40
N ALA A 50 8.09 -29.91 -6.59
CA ALA A 50 7.65 -30.45 -7.86
C ALA A 50 8.50 -31.62 -8.38
N GLY A 51 9.56 -32.02 -7.65
CA GLY A 51 10.37 -33.19 -7.95
C GLY A 51 11.49 -33.00 -8.98
N TYR A 52 11.95 -31.74 -9.18
CA TYR A 52 13.08 -31.48 -10.08
C TYR A 52 14.10 -30.51 -9.46
N ILE A 53 15.34 -30.55 -9.99
CA ILE A 53 16.43 -29.67 -9.58
C ILE A 53 16.36 -28.39 -10.41
N GLY A 54 16.49 -27.24 -9.73
CA GLY A 54 16.50 -25.92 -10.37
C GLY A 54 15.56 -24.93 -9.68
N THR A 55 14.88 -24.11 -10.45
CA THR A 55 13.96 -23.09 -9.96
C THR A 55 12.61 -23.17 -10.69
N GLN A 56 11.52 -23.01 -9.96
CA GLN A 56 10.20 -22.75 -10.52
C GLN A 56 9.86 -21.28 -10.38
N SER A 57 9.85 -20.56 -11.49
CA SER A 57 9.65 -19.11 -11.50
C SER A 57 8.35 -18.70 -10.86
N LEU A 58 8.42 -17.70 -9.98
CA LEU A 58 7.24 -17.02 -9.42
C LEU A 58 6.58 -16.15 -10.50
N GLN A 59 5.28 -15.91 -10.36
CA GLN A 59 4.54 -15.15 -11.35
C GLN A 59 5.10 -13.74 -11.55
N PHE A 60 5.45 -13.05 -10.47
CA PHE A 60 5.97 -11.69 -10.56
C PHE A 60 7.40 -11.60 -11.12
N THR A 61 8.22 -12.68 -11.00
CA THR A 61 9.55 -12.72 -11.62
C THR A 61 9.49 -12.85 -13.16
N GLN A 62 8.31 -13.14 -13.70
CA GLN A 62 8.05 -13.23 -15.13
C GLN A 62 7.43 -11.95 -15.73
N PHE A 63 7.30 -10.88 -14.95
CA PHE A 63 6.78 -9.62 -15.46
C PHE A 63 7.71 -9.03 -16.52
N PRO A 64 7.15 -8.41 -17.57
CA PRO A 64 7.93 -7.97 -18.74
C PRO A 64 8.87 -6.78 -18.44
N VAL A 65 8.71 -6.14 -17.30
CA VAL A 65 9.51 -4.98 -16.87
C VAL A 65 10.04 -5.22 -15.47
N THR A 66 11.33 -5.06 -15.30
CA THR A 66 12.02 -5.11 -14.02
C THR A 66 12.80 -3.83 -13.78
N GLY A 67 13.05 -3.50 -12.53
CA GLY A 67 13.85 -2.35 -12.11
C GLY A 67 14.55 -2.64 -10.79
N MET A 68 15.53 -1.82 -10.48
CA MET A 68 16.25 -1.87 -9.21
C MET A 68 16.20 -0.50 -8.54
N ALA A 69 16.10 -0.50 -7.21
CA ALA A 69 16.17 0.71 -6.41
C ALA A 69 17.10 0.49 -5.21
N THR A 70 17.80 1.54 -4.82
CA THR A 70 18.55 1.55 -3.57
C THR A 70 17.60 1.84 -2.41
N THR A 71 17.77 1.09 -1.31
CA THR A 71 16.92 1.21 -0.13
C THR A 71 17.73 1.77 1.04
N PHE A 72 17.63 3.07 1.27
CA PHE A 72 18.14 3.76 2.45
C PHE A 72 17.18 4.88 2.83
N SER A 73 17.03 5.15 4.12
CA SER A 73 16.19 6.25 4.59
C SER A 73 16.95 7.59 4.54
N LEU A 74 16.30 8.67 4.90
CA LEU A 74 16.92 10.01 4.83
C LEU A 74 18.18 10.12 5.69
N ARG A 75 18.26 9.39 6.81
CA ARG A 75 19.36 9.50 7.79
C ARG A 75 20.05 8.17 8.11
N ASN A 76 19.58 7.03 7.57
CA ASN A 76 20.13 5.72 7.89
C ASN A 76 20.42 4.94 6.62
N SER A 77 21.55 4.24 6.59
CA SER A 77 21.92 3.32 5.50
C SER A 77 20.97 2.12 5.38
N VAL A 78 20.34 1.73 6.48
CA VAL A 78 19.28 0.70 6.51
C VAL A 78 17.96 1.39 6.83
N THR A 79 17.00 1.27 5.91
CA THR A 79 15.64 1.79 6.09
C THR A 79 14.81 0.87 6.98
N ASP A 80 13.75 1.42 7.59
CA ASP A 80 12.66 0.62 8.16
C ASP A 80 11.42 0.66 7.24
N SER A 81 10.39 -0.10 7.58
CA SER A 81 9.14 -0.18 6.80
C SER A 81 8.41 1.16 6.72
N ALA A 82 8.50 2.00 7.76
CA ALA A 82 7.83 3.30 7.77
C ALA A 82 8.45 4.26 6.76
N ALA A 83 9.76 4.44 6.79
CA ALA A 83 10.48 5.30 5.86
C ALA A 83 10.44 4.75 4.43
N ALA A 84 10.61 3.44 4.24
CA ALA A 84 10.54 2.81 2.93
C ALA A 84 9.12 2.89 2.34
N GLY A 85 8.09 2.59 3.14
CA GLY A 85 6.69 2.71 2.75
C GLY A 85 6.33 4.15 2.37
N THR A 86 6.77 5.14 3.17
CA THR A 86 6.59 6.56 2.86
C THR A 86 7.26 6.95 1.54
N ALA A 87 8.49 6.47 1.28
CA ALA A 87 9.17 6.74 0.01
C ALA A 87 8.42 6.13 -1.19
N LEU A 88 7.92 4.89 -1.06
CA LEU A 88 7.09 4.24 -2.08
C LEU A 88 5.75 4.96 -2.29
N ALA A 89 5.11 5.41 -1.21
CA ALA A 89 3.80 6.05 -1.27
C ALA A 89 3.85 7.49 -1.81
N THR A 90 4.93 8.22 -1.56
CA THR A 90 5.00 9.68 -1.80
C THR A 90 6.06 10.12 -2.81
N GLY A 91 7.08 9.28 -3.05
CA GLY A 91 8.27 9.63 -3.82
C GLY A 91 9.32 10.41 -3.03
N SER A 92 9.13 10.61 -1.71
CA SER A 92 10.03 11.39 -0.85
C SER A 92 10.60 10.51 0.26
N LYS A 93 11.91 10.62 0.49
CA LYS A 93 12.55 9.95 1.63
C LYS A 93 12.22 10.67 2.93
N THR A 94 12.14 9.87 4.00
CA THR A 94 11.97 10.35 5.37
C THR A 94 12.90 9.60 6.33
N ILE A 95 12.85 9.94 7.62
CA ILE A 95 13.61 9.25 8.67
C ILE A 95 12.90 7.98 9.13
N ASN A 96 13.67 7.01 9.62
CA ASN A 96 13.10 5.76 10.14
C ASN A 96 12.03 6.04 11.21
N GLY A 97 10.95 5.29 11.17
CA GLY A 97 9.81 5.40 12.06
C GLY A 97 8.72 6.37 11.59
N THR A 98 9.01 7.32 10.72
CA THR A 98 8.07 8.36 10.28
C THR A 98 7.18 7.88 9.14
N LEU A 99 5.90 8.22 9.23
CA LEU A 99 4.85 7.83 8.27
C LEU A 99 4.27 9.05 7.56
N GLY A 100 4.27 9.06 6.23
CA GLY A 100 3.60 10.06 5.41
C GLY A 100 4.04 11.50 5.62
N MET A 101 5.22 11.73 6.23
CA MET A 101 5.81 13.04 6.46
C MET A 101 7.25 13.06 5.95
N ASP A 102 7.77 14.23 5.62
CA ASP A 102 9.18 14.43 5.27
C ASP A 102 10.10 14.43 6.51
N GLY A 103 11.40 14.67 6.30
CA GLY A 103 12.38 14.70 7.38
C GLY A 103 12.28 15.93 8.31
N GLU A 104 11.45 16.90 7.97
CA GLU A 104 11.16 18.12 8.74
C GLU A 104 9.80 18.05 9.44
N GLY A 105 9.03 16.97 9.22
CA GLY A 105 7.73 16.77 9.83
C GLY A 105 6.56 17.34 9.02
N ASN A 106 6.79 17.78 7.78
CA ASN A 106 5.71 18.26 6.92
C ASN A 106 4.96 17.07 6.30
N ARG A 107 3.64 17.14 6.27
CA ARG A 107 2.78 16.13 5.66
C ARG A 107 3.05 16.00 4.16
N LEU A 108 3.24 14.77 3.71
CA LEU A 108 3.35 14.40 2.31
C LEU A 108 2.02 13.80 1.80
N THR A 109 1.69 14.01 0.54
CA THR A 109 0.49 13.39 -0.06
C THR A 109 0.88 12.11 -0.78
N SER A 110 0.31 10.99 -0.37
CA SER A 110 0.57 9.68 -0.97
C SER A 110 -0.10 9.52 -2.35
N ILE A 111 0.39 8.57 -3.14
CA ILE A 111 -0.26 8.19 -4.41
C ILE A 111 -1.69 7.69 -4.19
N ALA A 112 -1.97 7.02 -3.07
CA ALA A 112 -3.29 6.55 -2.70
C ALA A 112 -4.25 7.72 -2.41
N GLU A 113 -3.82 8.73 -1.65
CA GLU A 113 -4.59 9.95 -1.43
C GLU A 113 -4.84 10.73 -2.73
N LYS A 114 -3.82 10.81 -3.61
CA LYS A 114 -3.97 11.42 -4.95
C LYS A 114 -5.02 10.69 -5.79
N ALA A 115 -4.99 9.35 -5.78
CA ALA A 115 -5.97 8.51 -6.47
C ALA A 115 -7.39 8.73 -5.91
N LYS A 116 -7.53 8.77 -4.58
CA LYS A 116 -8.82 9.06 -3.92
C LYS A 116 -9.36 10.44 -4.28
N LYS A 117 -8.51 11.45 -4.23
CA LYS A 117 -8.86 12.82 -4.64
C LYS A 117 -9.27 12.92 -6.11
N ALA A 118 -8.71 12.07 -6.96
CA ALA A 118 -9.08 11.96 -8.38
C ALA A 118 -10.36 11.12 -8.62
N GLY A 119 -11.13 10.79 -7.58
CA GLY A 119 -12.38 10.03 -7.67
C GLY A 119 -12.21 8.53 -7.90
N ARG A 120 -11.01 7.98 -7.70
CA ARG A 120 -10.76 6.54 -7.81
C ARG A 120 -11.14 5.82 -6.51
N LYS A 121 -11.54 4.56 -6.64
CA LYS A 121 -11.65 3.66 -5.49
C LYS A 121 -10.25 3.25 -5.05
N VAL A 122 -10.03 3.28 -3.73
CA VAL A 122 -8.74 2.94 -3.12
C VAL A 122 -8.93 1.88 -2.06
N GLY A 123 -8.10 0.85 -2.11
CA GLY A 123 -8.01 -0.18 -1.08
C GLY A 123 -6.58 -0.36 -0.60
N VAL A 124 -6.40 -0.62 0.69
CA VAL A 124 -5.12 -0.96 1.32
C VAL A 124 -5.30 -2.28 2.06
N THR A 125 -4.48 -3.27 1.70
CA THR A 125 -4.53 -4.59 2.32
C THR A 125 -3.16 -5.01 2.83
N THR A 126 -3.12 -5.81 3.88
CA THR A 126 -1.89 -6.27 4.49
C THR A 126 -2.07 -7.62 5.16
N SER A 127 -0.98 -8.37 5.34
CA SER A 127 -0.96 -9.61 6.13
C SER A 127 -0.73 -9.39 7.63
N VAL A 128 -0.46 -8.14 8.04
CA VAL A 128 -0.30 -7.73 9.44
C VAL A 128 -1.49 -6.86 9.88
N SER A 129 -1.40 -6.18 11.03
CA SER A 129 -2.43 -5.22 11.44
C SER A 129 -2.56 -4.06 10.45
N VAL A 130 -3.77 -3.52 10.30
CA VAL A 130 -4.06 -2.43 9.34
C VAL A 130 -3.28 -1.17 9.69
N ASP A 131 -3.06 -0.93 10.99
CA ASP A 131 -2.27 0.18 11.56
C ASP A 131 -0.75 -0.07 11.56
N HIS A 132 -0.27 -1.17 10.96
CA HIS A 132 1.16 -1.40 10.78
C HIS A 132 1.77 -0.39 9.81
N ALA A 133 3.07 -0.12 9.98
CA ALA A 133 3.79 0.94 9.26
C ALA A 133 3.68 0.86 7.73
N THR A 134 3.80 -0.33 7.14
CA THR A 134 3.82 -0.50 5.68
C THR A 134 2.49 -0.09 5.03
N PRO A 135 1.32 -0.61 5.44
CA PRO A 135 0.04 -0.12 4.93
C PRO A 135 -0.23 1.34 5.33
N ALA A 136 0.13 1.72 6.57
CA ALA A 136 -0.11 3.06 7.12
C ALA A 136 0.59 4.17 6.33
N ALA A 137 1.75 3.91 5.73
CA ALA A 137 2.47 4.88 4.91
C ALA A 137 1.67 5.42 3.73
N PHE A 138 0.60 4.74 3.31
CA PHE A 138 -0.27 5.16 2.22
C PHE A 138 -1.43 6.06 2.66
N TYR A 139 -1.74 6.16 3.97
CA TYR A 139 -2.88 6.91 4.47
C TYR A 139 -2.62 7.70 5.76
N ALA A 140 -1.56 7.39 6.52
CA ALA A 140 -1.29 8.01 7.82
C ALA A 140 -0.14 9.02 7.76
N HIS A 141 -0.17 9.98 8.72
CA HIS A 141 0.82 11.04 8.84
C HIS A 141 1.21 11.18 10.31
N GLN A 142 2.12 10.31 10.75
CA GLN A 142 2.55 10.22 12.16
C GLN A 142 4.07 10.26 12.26
N SER A 143 4.58 10.90 13.32
CA SER A 143 6.01 10.97 13.61
C SER A 143 6.61 9.63 14.05
N GLY A 144 5.77 8.68 14.47
CA GLY A 144 6.18 7.37 14.95
C GLY A 144 5.27 6.25 14.46
N ARG A 145 5.86 5.18 13.93
CA ARG A 145 5.15 3.97 13.50
C ARG A 145 4.48 3.19 14.64
N SER A 146 4.85 3.47 15.88
CA SER A 146 4.27 2.87 17.08
C SER A 146 3.00 3.57 17.57
N MET A 147 2.60 4.67 16.94
CA MET A 147 1.40 5.44 17.23
C MET A 147 0.14 4.78 16.63
N ALA A 148 -0.11 3.51 16.98
CA ALA A 148 -1.11 2.66 16.35
C ALA A 148 -2.53 3.23 16.43
N TYR A 149 -2.93 3.80 17.56
CA TYR A 149 -4.24 4.43 17.72
C TYR A 149 -4.40 5.64 16.80
N GLU A 150 -3.41 6.53 16.79
CA GLU A 150 -3.39 7.75 15.98
C GLU A 150 -3.36 7.41 14.48
N ILE A 151 -2.63 6.35 14.09
CA ILE A 151 -2.63 5.80 12.74
C ILE A 151 -4.04 5.32 12.36
N SER A 152 -4.76 4.66 13.28
CA SER A 152 -6.14 4.23 13.05
C SER A 152 -7.10 5.40 12.85
N LEU A 153 -6.87 6.53 13.52
CA LEU A 153 -7.64 7.76 13.29
C LEU A 153 -7.33 8.39 11.92
N ASP A 154 -6.10 8.28 11.46
CA ASP A 154 -5.72 8.77 10.12
C ASP A 154 -6.36 7.95 9.00
N LEU A 155 -6.62 6.65 9.21
CA LEU A 155 -7.42 5.82 8.30
C LEU A 155 -8.81 6.44 8.05
N ILE A 156 -9.48 6.90 9.11
CA ILE A 156 -10.78 7.57 9.00
C ILE A 156 -10.67 8.85 8.17
N LYS A 157 -9.64 9.66 8.42
CA LYS A 157 -9.39 10.91 7.69
C LYS A 157 -9.10 10.69 6.21
N ALA A 158 -8.30 9.65 5.88
CA ALA A 158 -8.00 9.28 4.50
C ALA A 158 -9.24 8.82 3.72
N GLY A 159 -10.19 8.19 4.40
CA GLY A 159 -11.51 7.87 3.88
C GLY A 159 -11.48 6.92 2.67
N PHE A 160 -10.50 6.02 2.56
CA PHE A 160 -10.42 5.05 1.47
C PHE A 160 -11.58 4.07 1.52
N ASP A 161 -11.81 3.35 0.44
CA ASP A 161 -13.02 2.53 0.27
C ASP A 161 -12.89 1.14 0.88
N PHE A 162 -11.66 0.63 0.97
CA PHE A 162 -11.38 -0.71 1.47
C PHE A 162 -10.10 -0.77 2.30
N TYR A 163 -10.18 -1.42 3.44
CA TYR A 163 -9.01 -1.81 4.22
C TYR A 163 -9.13 -3.28 4.62
N ALA A 164 -8.00 -4.00 4.63
CA ALA A 164 -7.97 -5.36 5.14
C ALA A 164 -6.64 -5.69 5.82
N GLY A 165 -6.72 -6.44 6.91
CA GLY A 165 -5.55 -6.90 7.68
C GLY A 165 -5.93 -7.76 8.87
N ALA A 166 -4.93 -8.09 9.71
CA ALA A 166 -5.13 -8.94 10.88
C ALA A 166 -6.03 -8.30 11.96
N GLY A 167 -6.08 -6.96 12.01
CA GLY A 167 -6.83 -6.21 13.03
C GLY A 167 -6.18 -4.87 13.33
N PHE A 168 -6.30 -4.39 14.57
CA PHE A 168 -5.72 -3.15 15.07
C PHE A 168 -5.00 -3.42 16.40
N VAL A 169 -3.78 -2.87 16.57
CA VAL A 169 -2.91 -3.18 17.72
C VAL A 169 -3.40 -2.52 19.01
N ARG A 170 -3.85 -1.25 18.91
CA ARG A 170 -4.29 -0.46 20.07
C ARG A 170 -5.64 0.18 19.81
N PRO A 171 -6.73 -0.60 19.87
CA PRO A 171 -8.04 -0.10 19.43
C PRO A 171 -8.68 0.92 20.38
N ASP A 172 -8.21 1.05 21.62
CA ASP A 172 -8.82 1.88 22.67
C ASP A 172 -7.79 2.61 23.57
N LYS A 173 -6.53 2.68 23.11
CA LYS A 173 -5.45 3.34 23.86
C LYS A 173 -4.58 4.18 22.95
N THR A 174 -4.34 5.43 23.32
CA THR A 174 -3.39 6.33 22.66
C THR A 174 -1.95 5.84 22.78
N TYR A 175 -1.04 6.48 22.06
CA TYR A 175 0.39 6.20 22.17
C TYR A 175 0.92 6.35 23.60
N ASP A 176 0.43 7.33 24.35
CA ASP A 176 0.82 7.63 25.75
C ASP A 176 0.03 6.79 26.78
N ASP A 177 -0.53 5.63 26.37
CA ASP A 177 -1.28 4.71 27.22
C ASP A 177 -2.55 5.27 27.88
N GLN A 178 -3.06 6.39 27.36
CA GLN A 178 -4.34 6.94 27.83
C GLN A 178 -5.50 6.17 27.22
N SER A 179 -6.53 5.91 28.02
CA SER A 179 -7.79 5.33 27.51
C SER A 179 -8.44 6.26 26.49
N ALA A 180 -8.92 5.70 25.41
CA ALA A 180 -9.54 6.44 24.31
C ALA A 180 -10.78 5.70 23.79
N SER A 181 -11.58 6.38 22.97
CA SER A 181 -12.74 5.76 22.32
C SER A 181 -12.28 4.61 21.43
N ASN A 182 -12.97 3.47 21.51
CA ASN A 182 -12.63 2.30 20.70
C ASN A 182 -12.76 2.62 19.20
N VAL A 183 -11.72 2.35 18.43
CA VAL A 183 -11.66 2.68 16.99
C VAL A 183 -12.77 2.02 16.18
N PHE A 184 -13.29 0.86 16.57
CA PHE A 184 -14.36 0.20 15.84
C PHE A 184 -15.67 1.02 15.88
N GLY A 185 -15.99 1.64 17.00
CA GLY A 185 -17.12 2.57 17.11
C GLY A 185 -16.90 3.84 16.28
N LEU A 186 -15.65 4.31 16.20
CA LEU A 186 -15.29 5.45 15.37
C LEU A 186 -15.38 5.12 13.88
N PHE A 187 -14.99 3.89 13.46
CA PHE A 187 -15.14 3.44 12.08
C PHE A 187 -16.61 3.37 11.66
N ASP A 188 -17.47 2.81 12.51
CA ASP A 188 -18.92 2.77 12.26
C ASP A 188 -19.49 4.18 12.09
N SER A 189 -19.17 5.08 13.02
CA SER A 189 -19.56 6.49 12.96
C SER A 189 -19.07 7.22 11.69
N ALA A 190 -17.92 6.78 11.12
CA ALA A 190 -17.35 7.29 9.87
C ALA A 190 -17.91 6.59 8.62
N GLY A 191 -18.90 5.71 8.77
CA GLY A 191 -19.60 5.01 7.69
C GLY A 191 -18.85 3.80 7.13
N TYR A 192 -17.93 3.21 7.92
CA TYR A 192 -17.31 1.94 7.58
C TYR A 192 -18.12 0.77 8.13
N THR A 193 -18.32 -0.23 7.30
CA THR A 193 -18.79 -1.55 7.73
C THR A 193 -17.57 -2.38 8.13
N VAL A 194 -17.50 -2.84 9.37
CA VAL A 194 -16.48 -3.76 9.81
C VAL A 194 -16.96 -5.20 9.59
N ALA A 195 -16.13 -5.99 8.91
CA ALA A 195 -16.36 -7.41 8.66
C ALA A 195 -15.23 -8.23 9.31
N LYS A 196 -15.61 -9.32 10.00
CA LYS A 196 -14.69 -10.27 10.64
C LYS A 196 -14.68 -11.58 9.87
N GLY A 197 -13.55 -11.89 9.25
CA GLY A 197 -13.40 -13.07 8.42
C GLY A 197 -14.12 -13.00 7.06
N TYR A 198 -13.83 -13.98 6.22
CA TYR A 198 -14.30 -13.99 4.82
C TYR A 198 -15.81 -14.13 4.67
N ASN A 199 -16.44 -14.97 5.49
CA ASN A 199 -17.89 -15.22 5.38
C ASN A 199 -18.69 -13.96 5.76
N ASP A 200 -18.28 -13.26 6.82
CA ASP A 200 -18.90 -12.01 7.23
C ASP A 200 -18.68 -10.91 6.17
N PHE A 201 -17.46 -10.80 5.62
CA PHE A 201 -17.17 -9.92 4.51
C PHE A 201 -18.10 -10.20 3.31
N LYS A 202 -18.23 -11.45 2.90
CA LYS A 202 -19.09 -11.84 1.78
C LYS A 202 -20.55 -11.42 1.97
N SER A 203 -21.06 -11.52 3.20
CA SER A 203 -22.43 -11.15 3.53
C SER A 203 -22.69 -9.64 3.54
N LYS A 204 -21.68 -8.84 3.90
CA LYS A 204 -21.75 -7.39 4.09
C LYS A 204 -21.30 -6.57 2.88
N SER A 205 -20.35 -7.08 2.10
CA SER A 205 -19.63 -6.31 1.08
C SER A 205 -20.52 -5.71 0.00
N SER A 206 -21.60 -6.40 -0.39
CA SER A 206 -22.53 -5.89 -1.42
C SER A 206 -23.35 -4.67 -1.00
N LYS A 207 -23.46 -4.42 0.30
CA LYS A 207 -24.25 -3.32 0.87
C LYS A 207 -23.37 -2.20 1.43
N ALA A 208 -22.07 -2.46 1.64
CA ALA A 208 -21.14 -1.52 2.23
C ALA A 208 -20.63 -0.52 1.19
N SER A 209 -20.64 0.76 1.50
CA SER A 209 -19.97 1.80 0.69
C SER A 209 -18.48 1.87 0.97
N LYS A 210 -18.07 1.64 2.23
CA LYS A 210 -16.70 1.50 2.71
C LYS A 210 -16.64 0.30 3.66
N ILE A 211 -15.58 -0.47 3.60
CA ILE A 211 -15.49 -1.70 4.39
C ILE A 211 -14.08 -1.90 4.95
N ILE A 212 -14.01 -2.36 6.18
CA ILE A 212 -12.79 -2.81 6.84
C ILE A 212 -12.95 -4.31 7.11
N LEU A 213 -12.09 -5.11 6.50
CA LEU A 213 -12.04 -6.56 6.73
C LEU A 213 -10.90 -6.88 7.68
N ILE A 214 -11.20 -7.49 8.81
CA ILE A 214 -10.20 -8.01 9.75
C ILE A 214 -10.31 -9.53 9.84
N GLN A 215 -9.24 -10.17 10.36
CA GLN A 215 -9.29 -11.60 10.63
C GLN A 215 -10.42 -11.92 11.60
N GLU A 216 -10.98 -13.10 11.44
CA GLU A 216 -11.83 -13.71 12.44
C GLU A 216 -10.95 -14.05 13.66
N ASP A 217 -11.43 -13.74 14.86
CA ASP A 217 -10.74 -14.14 16.07
C ASP A 217 -10.70 -15.68 16.11
N GLY A 218 -9.50 -16.25 15.93
CA GLY A 218 -9.23 -17.68 15.93
C GLY A 218 -9.02 -18.23 17.32
#